data_8658d13d2f82b173cbe53ec81b2990e2
#
_entry.id   8658d13d2f82b173cbe53ec81b2990e2
#
_cell.length_a   1.000
_cell.length_b   1.000
_cell.length_c   1.000
_cell.angle_alpha   90.00
_cell.angle_beta   90.00
_cell.angle_gamma   90.00
#
_symmetry.space_group_name_H-M   'P 1'
#
loop_
_entity.id
_entity.type
_entity.pdbx_description
1 polymer ?
#
loop_
_entity_poly.entity_id
_entity_poly.type
_entity_poly.pdbx_seq_one_letter_code
_entity_poly.pdbx_strand_id
1 'polypeptide(L)'
;MTSEHLLPANATPLEQALSLATDALSRLALPTDAIRQFKTDPSDPLLPWLVWEYGLGELLPYLPEPRQAIAEGILWQRLRGTPAALATALSWIGMHATVEQEPPGVHFAEFQLDPGQVLDSDTAIANLIAIARLSAPARSRLSRIYHGYDLRRVVLDESRLGDALLSDHSGVLWKDGQTKLSFGRVSQLANPPADISLAPAREAVRFAVARLIDRYLLDFSALGDPGHTLNEEILHSHLFTLANALGV
;
A
#
# COMPACT_ATOMS: atom_id res chain seq x y z
N MET A 1 48.54 28.08 17.93
CA MET A 1 48.94 27.65 16.58
C MET A 1 49.57 28.82 15.91
N THR A 2 50.87 28.75 15.64
CA THR A 2 51.58 29.77 14.86
C THR A 2 51.05 29.69 13.43
N SER A 3 50.47 30.78 12.92
CA SER A 3 50.04 30.86 11.53
C SER A 3 51.29 30.75 10.64
N GLU A 4 51.36 29.62 9.95
CA GLU A 4 52.46 29.34 9.03
C GLU A 4 52.04 29.84 7.65
N HIS A 5 52.85 30.75 7.06
CA HIS A 5 52.57 31.22 5.69
C HIS A 5 52.87 30.12 4.68
N LEU A 6 52.07 30.04 3.60
CA LEU A 6 52.26 29.06 2.51
C LEU A 6 53.28 29.48 1.45
N LEU A 7 54.06 30.52 1.70
CA LEU A 7 55.07 31.04 0.78
C LEU A 7 56.35 30.18 0.81
N PRO A 8 57.08 30.11 -0.29
CA PRO A 8 58.35 29.39 -0.34
C PRO A 8 59.39 29.99 0.63
N ALA A 9 60.38 29.19 1.01
CA ALA A 9 61.39 29.55 2.02
C ALA A 9 62.22 30.78 1.68
N ASN A 10 62.30 31.21 0.43
CA ASN A 10 62.99 32.39 -0.05
C ASN A 10 62.11 33.65 -0.13
N ALA A 11 60.88 33.59 0.38
CA ALA A 11 59.99 34.76 0.41
C ALA A 11 60.58 35.88 1.29
N THR A 12 60.37 37.08 0.85
CA THR A 12 60.88 38.30 1.56
C THR A 12 60.00 38.53 2.83
N PRO A 13 60.58 39.23 3.84
CA PRO A 13 59.79 39.56 5.05
C PRO A 13 58.51 40.35 4.76
N LEU A 14 58.52 41.20 3.71
CA LEU A 14 57.33 41.93 3.27
C LEU A 14 56.23 40.98 2.73
N GLU A 15 56.64 40.04 1.88
CA GLU A 15 55.71 39.04 1.33
C GLU A 15 55.08 38.13 2.44
N GLN A 16 55.91 37.73 3.40
CA GLN A 16 55.46 36.96 4.56
C GLN A 16 54.47 37.76 5.41
N ALA A 17 54.78 39.04 5.70
CA ALA A 17 53.88 39.91 6.45
C ALA A 17 52.56 40.14 5.71
N LEU A 18 52.61 40.34 4.40
CA LEU A 18 51.43 40.51 3.58
C LEU A 18 50.57 39.21 3.53
N SER A 19 51.19 38.07 3.38
CA SER A 19 50.52 36.77 3.40
C SER A 19 49.81 36.54 4.73
N LEU A 20 50.46 36.84 5.86
CA LEU A 20 49.85 36.71 7.18
C LEU A 20 48.72 37.74 7.40
N ALA A 21 48.91 38.97 6.90
CA ALA A 21 47.87 40.01 7.01
C ALA A 21 46.61 39.71 6.19
N THR A 22 46.78 38.99 5.08
CA THR A 22 45.67 38.56 4.19
C THR A 22 45.19 37.17 4.52
N ASP A 23 45.70 36.51 5.55
CA ASP A 23 45.24 35.19 5.96
C ASP A 23 43.79 35.23 6.43
N ALA A 24 42.92 34.72 5.59
CA ALA A 24 41.50 34.55 5.86
C ALA A 24 41.15 33.15 6.35
N LEU A 25 42.14 32.27 6.60
CA LEU A 25 41.91 30.88 6.99
C LEU A 25 41.03 30.77 8.25
N SER A 26 41.24 31.70 9.23
CA SER A 26 40.41 31.72 10.43
C SER A 26 38.95 32.09 10.14
N ARG A 27 38.68 32.91 9.11
CA ARG A 27 37.34 33.29 8.64
C ARG A 27 36.73 32.24 7.71
N LEU A 28 37.59 31.50 7.03
CA LEU A 28 37.25 30.44 6.09
C LEU A 28 37.43 29.05 6.72
N ALA A 29 37.61 28.95 8.04
CA ALA A 29 37.67 27.71 8.76
C ALA A 29 36.28 27.01 8.69
N LEU A 30 35.90 26.62 7.50
CA LEU A 30 34.82 25.69 7.29
C LEU A 30 35.20 24.41 8.03
N PRO A 31 34.31 23.87 8.87
CA PRO A 31 34.54 22.57 9.49
C PRO A 31 34.61 21.52 8.38
N THR A 32 35.85 21.22 7.93
CA THR A 32 36.08 20.23 6.86
C THR A 32 35.47 18.87 7.23
N ASP A 33 35.40 18.59 8.52
CA ASP A 33 34.73 17.39 9.03
C ASP A 33 33.23 17.44 8.81
N ALA A 34 32.59 18.58 8.93
CA ALA A 34 31.17 18.72 8.60
C ALA A 34 30.88 18.47 7.11
N ILE A 35 31.79 18.85 6.23
CA ILE A 35 31.69 18.54 4.78
C ILE A 35 31.86 17.03 4.54
N ARG A 36 32.83 16.41 5.22
CA ARG A 36 33.03 14.95 5.10
C ARG A 36 31.89 14.16 5.68
N GLN A 37 31.33 14.61 6.78
CA GLN A 37 30.24 13.96 7.50
C GLN A 37 28.84 14.28 6.94
N PHE A 38 28.75 15.23 6.02
CA PHE A 38 27.51 15.73 5.45
C PHE A 38 26.50 14.63 5.04
N LYS A 39 27.01 13.50 4.51
CA LYS A 39 26.16 12.37 4.09
C LYS A 39 26.02 11.27 5.14
N THR A 40 26.94 11.21 6.09
CA THR A 40 26.97 10.13 7.11
C THR A 40 26.30 10.54 8.40
N ASP A 41 26.50 11.78 8.83
CA ASP A 41 25.89 12.37 10.03
C ASP A 41 25.51 13.84 9.76
N PRO A 42 24.47 14.08 8.97
CA PRO A 42 24.04 15.42 8.62
C PRO A 42 23.45 16.14 9.83
N SER A 43 23.72 17.45 9.92
CA SER A 43 23.02 18.31 10.90
C SER A 43 21.55 18.46 10.55
N ASP A 44 20.69 18.65 11.56
CA ASP A 44 19.22 18.72 11.37
C ASP A 44 18.74 19.72 10.31
N PRO A 45 19.33 20.94 10.19
CA PRO A 45 18.92 21.89 9.14
C PRO A 45 19.15 21.38 7.71
N LEU A 46 20.03 20.39 7.52
CA LEU A 46 20.37 19.85 6.20
C LEU A 46 19.50 18.66 5.80
N LEU A 47 18.80 18.04 6.76
CA LEU A 47 17.98 16.86 6.51
C LEU A 47 16.92 17.08 5.43
N PRO A 48 16.16 18.18 5.38
CA PRO A 48 15.17 18.39 4.32
C PRO A 48 15.79 18.43 2.93
N TRP A 49 17.01 18.99 2.80
CA TRP A 49 17.76 19.00 1.55
C TRP A 49 18.18 17.62 1.10
N LEU A 50 18.64 16.78 2.03
CA LEU A 50 19.01 15.40 1.74
C LEU A 50 17.82 14.56 1.36
N VAL A 51 16.67 14.71 2.04
CA VAL A 51 15.42 14.05 1.66
C VAL A 51 15.04 14.42 0.22
N TRP A 52 15.18 15.69 -0.14
CA TRP A 52 14.92 16.16 -1.50
C TRP A 52 15.97 15.64 -2.49
N GLU A 53 17.26 15.71 -2.16
CA GLU A 53 18.38 15.23 -3.01
C GLU A 53 18.21 13.74 -3.35
N TYR A 54 17.82 12.93 -2.36
CA TYR A 54 17.62 11.50 -2.55
C TYR A 54 16.23 11.14 -3.12
N GLY A 55 15.36 12.13 -3.36
CA GLY A 55 14.01 11.87 -3.88
C GLY A 55 13.11 11.08 -2.93
N LEU A 56 13.29 11.24 -1.62
CA LEU A 56 12.56 10.51 -0.59
C LEU A 56 11.29 11.23 -0.10
N GLY A 57 10.92 12.35 -0.72
CA GLY A 57 9.75 13.14 -0.32
C GLY A 57 8.45 12.35 -0.28
N GLU A 58 8.29 11.39 -1.20
CA GLU A 58 7.12 10.52 -1.28
C GLU A 58 7.01 9.53 -0.10
N LEU A 59 8.10 9.31 0.65
CA LEU A 59 8.11 8.42 1.81
C LEU A 59 7.78 9.13 3.12
N LEU A 60 7.87 10.47 3.20
CA LEU A 60 7.62 11.23 4.42
C LEU A 60 6.23 10.99 5.05
N PRO A 61 5.15 10.75 4.30
CA PRO A 61 3.86 10.37 4.89
C PRO A 61 3.91 9.07 5.71
N TYR A 62 4.85 8.18 5.40
CA TYR A 62 5.01 6.87 6.05
C TYR A 62 6.19 6.84 7.02
N LEU A 63 7.20 7.64 6.78
CA LEU A 63 8.39 7.84 7.60
C LEU A 63 8.57 9.33 7.89
N PRO A 64 7.85 9.86 8.90
CA PRO A 64 7.82 11.30 9.17
C PRO A 64 9.16 11.82 9.73
N GLU A 65 9.99 10.95 10.31
CA GLU A 65 11.30 11.32 10.82
C GLU A 65 12.33 11.35 9.67
N PRO A 66 12.89 12.52 9.30
CA PRO A 66 13.76 12.64 8.13
C PRO A 66 15.02 11.79 8.20
N ARG A 67 15.60 11.59 9.39
CA ARG A 67 16.81 10.73 9.55
C ARG A 67 16.46 9.27 9.24
N GLN A 68 15.34 8.79 9.75
CA GLN A 68 14.85 7.46 9.47
C GLN A 68 14.50 7.31 7.99
N ALA A 69 13.81 8.30 7.40
CA ALA A 69 13.46 8.31 5.98
C ALA A 69 14.71 8.21 5.09
N ILE A 70 15.80 8.89 5.45
CA ILE A 70 17.06 8.80 4.70
C ILE A 70 17.69 7.41 4.88
N ALA A 71 17.79 6.93 6.12
CA ALA A 71 18.46 5.66 6.41
C ALA A 71 17.73 4.47 5.75
N GLU A 72 16.43 4.36 5.96
CA GLU A 72 15.62 3.27 5.43
C GLU A 72 15.27 3.46 3.95
N GLY A 73 14.97 4.70 3.55
CA GLY A 73 14.59 5.02 2.18
C GLY A 73 15.68 4.76 1.16
N ILE A 74 16.96 5.04 1.48
CA ILE A 74 18.09 4.73 0.60
C ILE A 74 18.23 3.20 0.42
N LEU A 75 18.07 2.44 1.49
CA LEU A 75 18.13 0.98 1.42
C LEU A 75 16.96 0.42 0.61
N TRP A 76 15.76 0.96 0.83
CA TRP A 76 14.58 0.59 0.07
C TRP A 76 14.72 0.93 -1.43
N GLN A 77 15.26 2.10 -1.78
CA GLN A 77 15.48 2.48 -3.18
C GLN A 77 16.39 1.50 -3.92
N ARG A 78 17.38 0.92 -3.24
CA ARG A 78 18.27 -0.10 -3.83
C ARG A 78 17.53 -1.39 -4.18
N LEU A 79 16.44 -1.68 -3.49
CA LEU A 79 15.61 -2.86 -3.67
C LEU A 79 14.33 -2.56 -4.47
N ARG A 80 14.09 -1.29 -4.82
CA ARG A 80 12.87 -0.87 -5.51
C ARG A 80 12.62 -1.73 -6.75
N GLY A 81 11.37 -2.14 -6.92
CA GLY A 81 10.97 -3.04 -8.00
C GLY A 81 11.08 -4.53 -7.65
N THR A 82 11.38 -4.87 -6.40
CA THR A 82 11.40 -6.25 -5.90
C THR A 82 10.31 -6.49 -4.86
N PRO A 83 9.87 -7.74 -4.64
CA PRO A 83 8.97 -8.08 -3.53
C PRO A 83 9.53 -7.69 -2.16
N ALA A 84 10.86 -7.73 -1.98
CA ALA A 84 11.52 -7.33 -0.75
C ALA A 84 11.34 -5.83 -0.45
N ALA A 85 11.44 -4.97 -1.47
CA ALA A 85 11.16 -3.54 -1.31
C ALA A 85 9.71 -3.29 -0.88
N LEU A 86 8.77 -4.03 -1.45
CA LEU A 86 7.36 -3.93 -1.07
C LEU A 86 7.14 -4.39 0.39
N ALA A 87 7.73 -5.52 0.78
CA ALA A 87 7.63 -6.00 2.16
C ALA A 87 8.20 -4.99 3.17
N THR A 88 9.36 -4.38 2.86
CA THR A 88 9.94 -3.31 3.67
C THR A 88 9.02 -2.10 3.78
N ALA A 89 8.48 -1.65 2.65
CA ALA A 89 7.60 -0.48 2.64
C ALA A 89 6.28 -0.74 3.37
N LEU A 90 5.72 -1.93 3.28
CA LEU A 90 4.52 -2.33 4.03
C LEU A 90 4.75 -2.34 5.54
N SER A 91 5.96 -2.69 5.99
CA SER A 91 6.29 -2.66 7.42
C SER A 91 6.21 -1.25 8.02
N TRP A 92 6.46 -0.20 7.24
CA TRP A 92 6.35 1.21 7.69
C TRP A 92 4.92 1.61 8.06
N ILE A 93 3.93 0.98 7.43
CA ILE A 93 2.51 1.20 7.76
C ILE A 93 1.95 0.10 8.68
N GLY A 94 2.83 -0.73 9.26
CA GLY A 94 2.43 -1.82 10.14
C GLY A 94 1.65 -2.94 9.46
N MET A 95 1.82 -3.11 8.15
CA MET A 95 1.14 -4.12 7.36
C MET A 95 2.12 -5.16 6.82
N HIS A 96 1.58 -6.36 6.62
CA HIS A 96 2.24 -7.42 5.87
C HIS A 96 1.28 -7.85 4.76
N ALA A 97 1.81 -8.16 3.59
CA ALA A 97 1.00 -8.70 2.52
C ALA A 97 1.77 -9.76 1.74
N THR A 98 1.06 -10.78 1.32
CA THR A 98 1.58 -11.76 0.37
C THR A 98 1.42 -11.22 -1.04
N VAL A 99 2.52 -11.24 -1.80
CA VAL A 99 2.53 -10.81 -3.20
C VAL A 99 2.32 -12.03 -4.08
N GLU A 100 1.29 -11.98 -4.88
CA GLU A 100 1.03 -12.99 -5.90
C GLU A 100 1.32 -12.41 -7.28
N GLN A 101 2.28 -13.01 -7.98
CA GLN A 101 2.69 -12.62 -9.33
C GLN A 101 2.26 -13.69 -10.33
N GLU A 102 1.83 -13.26 -11.49
CA GLU A 102 1.50 -14.13 -12.62
C GLU A 102 0.55 -15.30 -12.26
N PRO A 103 -0.51 -15.08 -11.44
CA PRO A 103 -1.48 -16.14 -11.21
C PRO A 103 -2.22 -16.45 -12.51
N PRO A 104 -2.78 -17.66 -12.67
CA PRO A 104 -3.55 -18.03 -13.85
C PRO A 104 -4.65 -17.00 -14.16
N GLY A 105 -4.72 -16.56 -15.42
CA GLY A 105 -5.72 -15.58 -15.88
C GLY A 105 -5.39 -14.12 -15.58
N VAL A 106 -4.26 -13.81 -14.95
CA VAL A 106 -3.76 -12.45 -14.74
C VAL A 106 -2.64 -12.15 -15.73
N HIS A 107 -2.60 -10.92 -16.21
CA HIS A 107 -1.58 -10.48 -17.13
C HIS A 107 -0.19 -10.49 -16.45
N PHE A 108 0.86 -10.88 -17.16
CA PHE A 108 2.22 -11.01 -16.62
C PHE A 108 2.78 -9.75 -15.95
N ALA A 109 2.29 -8.56 -16.32
CA ALA A 109 2.68 -7.29 -15.70
C ALA A 109 1.80 -6.92 -14.49
N GLU A 110 0.83 -7.74 -14.13
CA GLU A 110 -0.06 -7.49 -13.01
C GLU A 110 0.34 -8.34 -11.80
N PHE A 111 0.15 -7.79 -10.63
CA PHE A 111 0.30 -8.51 -9.38
C PHE A 111 -0.87 -8.22 -8.46
N GLN A 112 -1.10 -9.12 -7.53
CA GLN A 112 -2.14 -9.05 -6.53
C GLN A 112 -1.53 -9.06 -5.14
N LEU A 113 -2.25 -8.52 -4.17
CA LEU A 113 -1.83 -8.48 -2.77
C LEU A 113 -2.90 -9.11 -1.88
N ASP A 114 -2.45 -9.98 -0.98
CA ASP A 114 -3.26 -10.46 0.14
C ASP A 114 -2.68 -9.89 1.45
N PRO A 115 -3.34 -8.92 2.08
CA PRO A 115 -2.90 -8.33 3.35
C PRO A 115 -3.12 -9.24 4.55
N GLY A 116 -3.64 -10.46 4.37
CA GLY A 116 -3.92 -11.40 5.46
C GLY A 116 -5.09 -10.99 6.37
N GLN A 117 -5.75 -9.90 6.06
CA GLN A 117 -6.90 -9.37 6.80
C GLN A 117 -7.79 -8.49 5.91
N VAL A 118 -9.03 -8.34 6.33
CA VAL A 118 -9.95 -7.39 5.69
C VAL A 118 -9.58 -5.97 6.12
N LEU A 119 -9.44 -5.07 5.15
CA LEU A 119 -9.15 -3.66 5.41
C LEU A 119 -10.46 -2.88 5.44
N ASP A 120 -10.80 -2.33 6.61
CA ASP A 120 -12.03 -1.58 6.82
C ASP A 120 -11.86 -0.06 6.68
N SER A 121 -10.61 0.43 6.61
CA SER A 121 -10.31 1.86 6.53
C SER A 121 -9.92 2.28 5.13
N ASP A 122 -10.59 3.27 4.59
CA ASP A 122 -10.23 3.91 3.32
C ASP A 122 -8.79 4.41 3.31
N THR A 123 -8.31 4.93 4.43
CA THR A 123 -6.93 5.42 4.58
C THR A 123 -5.94 4.27 4.51
N ALA A 124 -6.23 3.15 5.17
CA ALA A 124 -5.36 1.96 5.13
C ALA A 124 -5.26 1.40 3.71
N ILE A 125 -6.38 1.32 3.00
CA ILE A 125 -6.44 0.87 1.61
C ILE A 125 -5.65 1.83 0.71
N ALA A 126 -5.85 3.14 0.86
CA ALA A 126 -5.14 4.15 0.08
C ALA A 126 -3.63 4.09 0.30
N ASN A 127 -3.19 3.96 1.55
CA ASN A 127 -1.78 3.82 1.91
C ASN A 127 -1.17 2.54 1.33
N LEU A 128 -1.88 1.42 1.43
CA LEU A 128 -1.44 0.15 0.86
C LEU A 128 -1.25 0.26 -0.65
N ILE A 129 -2.22 0.83 -1.37
CA ILE A 129 -2.14 1.04 -2.82
C ILE A 129 -0.98 1.97 -3.18
N ALA A 130 -0.83 3.08 -2.47
CA ALA A 130 0.23 4.05 -2.73
C ALA A 130 1.63 3.44 -2.52
N ILE A 131 1.85 2.76 -1.40
CA ILE A 131 3.11 2.06 -1.11
C ILE A 131 3.40 0.95 -2.13
N ALA A 132 2.37 0.18 -2.50
CA ALA A 132 2.53 -0.87 -3.49
C ALA A 132 2.98 -0.30 -4.84
N ARG A 133 2.40 0.81 -5.27
CA ARG A 133 2.78 1.51 -6.51
C ARG A 133 4.17 2.10 -6.45
N LEU A 134 4.55 2.70 -5.32
CA LEU A 134 5.90 3.24 -5.12
C LEU A 134 6.98 2.15 -5.16
N SER A 135 6.66 0.98 -4.61
CA SER A 135 7.61 -0.14 -4.51
C SER A 135 7.67 -1.00 -5.77
N ALA A 136 6.60 -1.02 -6.56
CA ALA A 136 6.51 -1.84 -7.76
C ALA A 136 7.45 -1.34 -8.87
N PRO A 137 7.95 -2.24 -9.72
CA PRO A 137 8.65 -1.84 -10.94
C PRO A 137 7.70 -1.11 -11.89
N ALA A 138 8.23 -0.15 -12.66
CA ALA A 138 7.45 0.69 -13.57
C ALA A 138 6.61 -0.11 -14.61
N ARG A 139 7.02 -1.34 -14.90
CA ARG A 139 6.31 -2.25 -15.81
C ARG A 139 5.13 -2.98 -15.17
N SER A 140 5.08 -3.01 -13.83
CA SER A 140 4.10 -3.81 -13.10
C SER A 140 2.97 -2.94 -12.56
N ARG A 141 1.78 -3.50 -12.51
CA ARG A 141 0.57 -2.85 -12.05
C ARG A 141 -0.10 -3.66 -10.95
N LEU A 142 -0.45 -3.02 -9.85
CA LEU A 142 -1.33 -3.61 -8.85
C LEU A 142 -2.74 -3.71 -9.43
N SER A 143 -3.19 -4.93 -9.66
CA SER A 143 -4.51 -5.21 -10.24
C SER A 143 -5.58 -5.40 -9.16
N ARG A 144 -5.24 -6.08 -8.06
CA ARG A 144 -6.21 -6.46 -7.04
C ARG A 144 -5.59 -6.57 -5.65
N ILE A 145 -6.39 -6.21 -4.64
CA ILE A 145 -6.14 -6.54 -3.23
C ILE A 145 -7.29 -7.45 -2.81
N TYR A 146 -7.00 -8.61 -2.24
CA TYR A 146 -8.02 -9.58 -1.88
C TYR A 146 -7.72 -10.22 -0.53
N HIS A 147 -8.76 -10.59 0.19
CA HIS A 147 -8.67 -11.43 1.38
C HIS A 147 -10.03 -12.05 1.69
N GLY A 148 -10.07 -13.36 1.94
CA GLY A 148 -11.25 -14.08 2.35
C GLY A 148 -12.29 -14.33 1.23
N TYR A 149 -12.31 -13.54 0.17
CA TYR A 149 -13.15 -13.76 -1.02
C TYR A 149 -12.29 -13.66 -2.27
N ASP A 150 -12.02 -14.81 -2.89
CA ASP A 150 -11.14 -14.91 -4.04
C ASP A 150 -11.75 -15.83 -5.11
N LEU A 151 -12.65 -15.27 -5.90
CA LEU A 151 -13.11 -15.94 -7.12
C LEU A 151 -12.22 -15.49 -8.28
N ARG A 152 -11.66 -16.46 -8.97
CA ARG A 152 -10.72 -16.21 -10.08
C ARG A 152 -11.42 -16.40 -11.43
N ARG A 153 -10.75 -15.89 -12.45
CA ARG A 153 -11.16 -16.13 -13.82
C ARG A 153 -11.11 -17.61 -14.15
N VAL A 154 -12.06 -18.05 -14.98
CA VAL A 154 -12.11 -19.42 -15.46
C VAL A 154 -10.85 -19.75 -16.25
N VAL A 155 -10.23 -20.87 -15.91
CA VAL A 155 -9.12 -21.47 -16.66
C VAL A 155 -9.63 -22.82 -17.19
N LEU A 156 -9.55 -23.01 -18.52
CA LEU A 156 -9.97 -24.27 -19.14
C LEU A 156 -9.13 -25.43 -18.57
N ASP A 157 -9.80 -26.54 -18.34
CA ASP A 157 -9.23 -27.77 -17.76
C ASP A 157 -8.87 -27.72 -16.27
N GLU A 158 -8.92 -26.52 -15.61
CA GLU A 158 -8.64 -26.37 -14.18
C GLU A 158 -9.85 -25.96 -13.37
N SER A 159 -10.66 -25.03 -13.88
CA SER A 159 -11.80 -24.48 -13.16
C SER A 159 -13.05 -25.34 -13.24
N ARG A 160 -13.75 -25.49 -12.11
CA ARG A 160 -15.06 -26.13 -12.09
C ARG A 160 -16.16 -25.14 -12.47
N LEU A 161 -17.21 -25.65 -13.07
CA LEU A 161 -18.40 -24.84 -13.40
C LEU A 161 -19.04 -24.30 -12.10
N GLY A 162 -19.13 -22.98 -11.99
CA GLY A 162 -19.70 -22.31 -10.80
C GLY A 162 -18.68 -21.78 -9.80
N ASP A 163 -17.41 -22.20 -9.87
CA ASP A 163 -16.37 -21.78 -8.93
C ASP A 163 -15.48 -20.64 -9.49
N ALA A 164 -15.74 -20.20 -10.72
CA ALA A 164 -14.92 -19.19 -11.38
C ALA A 164 -15.77 -18.21 -12.19
N LEU A 165 -15.23 -17.00 -12.37
CA LEU A 165 -15.88 -15.95 -13.15
C LEU A 165 -15.45 -16.01 -14.61
N LEU A 166 -16.37 -15.81 -15.53
CA LEU A 166 -16.11 -15.90 -16.97
C LEU A 166 -15.25 -14.74 -17.47
N SER A 167 -15.45 -13.56 -16.95
CA SER A 167 -14.85 -12.34 -17.52
C SER A 167 -13.61 -11.85 -16.79
N ASP A 168 -13.57 -11.97 -15.46
CA ASP A 168 -12.50 -11.35 -14.65
C ASP A 168 -12.46 -11.92 -13.22
N HIS A 169 -11.52 -11.45 -12.40
CA HIS A 169 -11.40 -11.80 -10.99
C HIS A 169 -12.43 -11.03 -10.15
N SER A 170 -12.84 -11.62 -9.03
CA SER A 170 -13.74 -10.96 -8.06
C SER A 170 -13.15 -9.63 -7.56
N GLY A 171 -14.05 -8.72 -7.24
CA GLY A 171 -13.72 -7.44 -6.64
C GLY A 171 -14.46 -6.28 -7.27
N VAL A 172 -14.45 -5.16 -6.55
CA VAL A 172 -15.01 -3.88 -6.96
C VAL A 172 -13.87 -2.90 -7.19
N LEU A 173 -13.94 -2.10 -8.24
CA LEU A 173 -12.95 -1.07 -8.51
C LEU A 173 -12.91 -0.05 -7.37
N TRP A 174 -11.71 0.19 -6.87
CA TRP A 174 -11.48 1.23 -5.89
C TRP A 174 -11.61 2.63 -6.54
N LYS A 175 -11.64 3.66 -5.70
CA LYS A 175 -11.76 5.08 -6.11
C LYS A 175 -10.72 5.52 -7.15
N ASP A 176 -9.61 4.81 -7.25
CA ASP A 176 -8.55 5.04 -8.24
C ASP A 176 -8.89 4.55 -9.65
N GLY A 177 -9.99 3.81 -9.81
CA GLY A 177 -10.43 3.25 -11.08
C GLY A 177 -9.51 2.18 -11.70
N GLN A 178 -8.51 1.71 -10.97
CA GLN A 178 -7.50 0.75 -11.47
C GLN A 178 -7.37 -0.50 -10.61
N THR A 179 -7.41 -0.35 -9.29
CA THR A 179 -7.22 -1.45 -8.35
C THR A 179 -8.56 -2.01 -7.93
N LYS A 180 -8.71 -3.33 -7.97
CA LYS A 180 -9.90 -4.02 -7.46
C LYS A 180 -9.72 -4.40 -5.99
N LEU A 181 -10.77 -4.28 -5.21
CA LEU A 181 -10.85 -4.75 -3.83
C LEU A 181 -11.80 -5.94 -3.76
N SER A 182 -11.32 -7.06 -3.24
CA SER A 182 -12.08 -8.28 -3.07
C SER A 182 -11.95 -8.79 -1.65
N PHE A 183 -12.78 -8.28 -0.75
CA PHE A 183 -12.78 -8.68 0.64
C PHE A 183 -14.01 -9.51 0.97
N GLY A 184 -13.78 -10.71 1.52
CA GLY A 184 -14.84 -11.54 2.08
C GLY A 184 -14.96 -11.24 3.58
N ARG A 185 -16.09 -10.71 4.00
CA ARG A 185 -16.46 -10.77 5.41
C ARG A 185 -17.07 -12.13 5.67
N VAL A 186 -16.36 -13.00 6.35
CA VAL A 186 -17.02 -14.09 7.06
C VAL A 186 -17.74 -13.41 8.23
N SER A 187 -19.01 -13.06 8.02
CA SER A 187 -19.87 -12.82 9.16
C SER A 187 -19.92 -14.16 9.91
N GLN A 188 -19.12 -14.29 10.95
CA GLN A 188 -19.44 -15.28 11.96
C GLN A 188 -20.82 -14.84 12.47
N LEU A 189 -21.85 -15.46 11.94
CA LEU A 189 -23.11 -15.54 12.64
C LEU A 189 -22.72 -16.14 13.99
N ALA A 190 -22.61 -15.27 15.01
CA ALA A 190 -22.51 -15.74 16.36
C ALA A 190 -23.67 -16.71 16.48
N ASN A 191 -23.36 -18.00 16.64
CA ASN A 191 -24.38 -18.97 16.97
C ASN A 191 -25.14 -18.35 18.13
N PRO A 192 -26.43 -18.05 17.99
CA PRO A 192 -27.18 -17.57 19.13
C PRO A 192 -26.92 -18.58 20.25
N PRO A 193 -26.71 -18.15 21.49
CA PRO A 193 -26.48 -19.05 22.59
C PRO A 193 -27.60 -20.11 22.57
N ALA A 194 -27.24 -21.34 22.83
CA ALA A 194 -28.12 -22.50 22.68
C ALA A 194 -29.39 -22.49 23.57
N ASP A 195 -29.63 -21.44 24.31
CA ASP A 195 -30.87 -21.14 24.99
C ASP A 195 -31.86 -20.41 24.08
N ILE A 196 -32.23 -21.04 22.97
CA ILE A 196 -33.46 -20.70 22.30
C ILE A 196 -34.58 -21.29 23.16
N SER A 197 -35.06 -20.51 24.11
CA SER A 197 -36.38 -20.77 24.71
C SER A 197 -37.39 -20.82 23.55
N LEU A 198 -37.91 -21.99 23.26
CA LEU A 198 -39.01 -22.19 22.35
C LEU A 198 -40.29 -21.62 22.99
N ALA A 199 -40.32 -20.34 23.27
CA ALA A 199 -41.57 -19.64 23.45
C ALA A 199 -42.25 -19.64 22.07
N PRO A 200 -43.56 -19.87 21.97
CA PRO A 200 -44.30 -19.85 20.72
C PRO A 200 -44.52 -18.41 20.25
N ALA A 201 -43.43 -17.65 20.20
CA ALA A 201 -43.42 -16.32 19.65
C ALA A 201 -43.05 -16.45 18.17
N ARG A 202 -43.85 -15.87 17.33
CA ARG A 202 -43.62 -15.68 15.91
C ARG A 202 -42.38 -14.82 15.70
N GLU A 203 -41.19 -15.34 15.99
CA GLU A 203 -39.94 -14.68 15.65
C GLU A 203 -39.65 -14.90 14.18
N ALA A 204 -39.82 -13.85 13.42
CA ALA A 204 -39.33 -13.78 12.05
C ALA A 204 -37.81 -13.63 12.09
N VAL A 205 -37.08 -14.72 11.85
CA VAL A 205 -35.63 -14.65 11.66
C VAL A 205 -35.39 -14.02 10.29
N ARG A 206 -34.94 -12.78 10.28
CA ARG A 206 -34.52 -12.11 9.05
C ARG A 206 -33.09 -12.55 8.72
N PHE A 207 -32.97 -13.42 7.75
CA PHE A 207 -31.70 -13.67 7.12
C PHE A 207 -31.45 -12.56 6.07
N ALA A 208 -30.60 -11.62 6.38
CA ALA A 208 -30.06 -10.72 5.37
C ALA A 208 -28.94 -11.47 4.63
N VAL A 209 -29.25 -12.09 3.52
CA VAL A 209 -28.26 -12.60 2.60
C VAL A 209 -27.86 -11.40 1.73
N ALA A 210 -26.76 -10.75 2.06
CA ALA A 210 -26.10 -9.83 1.14
C ALA A 210 -25.53 -10.68 0.00
N ARG A 211 -26.33 -10.96 -1.00
CA ARG A 211 -25.81 -11.44 -2.28
C ARG A 211 -25.34 -10.23 -3.03
N LEU A 212 -24.03 -10.09 -3.16
CA LEU A 212 -23.45 -9.34 -4.27
C LEU A 212 -23.81 -10.13 -5.55
N ILE A 213 -24.99 -9.88 -6.09
CA ILE A 213 -25.34 -10.42 -7.39
C ILE A 213 -24.74 -9.44 -8.37
N ASP A 214 -23.65 -9.87 -9.00
CA ASP A 214 -23.19 -9.26 -10.24
C ASP A 214 -24.28 -9.54 -11.29
N ARG A 215 -25.25 -8.64 -11.38
CA ARG A 215 -26.40 -8.76 -12.29
C ARG A 215 -26.05 -8.28 -13.68
N TYR A 216 -24.96 -8.79 -14.24
CA TYR A 216 -24.83 -8.79 -15.68
C TYR A 216 -25.59 -9.99 -16.24
N LEU A 217 -26.85 -9.79 -16.57
CA LEU A 217 -27.55 -10.66 -17.49
C LEU A 217 -26.96 -10.36 -18.87
N LEU A 218 -26.11 -11.26 -19.36
CA LEU A 218 -25.33 -11.14 -20.59
C LEU A 218 -26.15 -10.76 -21.84
N ASP A 219 -27.47 -10.95 -21.83
CA ASP A 219 -28.35 -10.67 -22.98
C ASP A 219 -29.19 -9.38 -22.83
N PHE A 220 -29.19 -8.73 -21.66
CA PHE A 220 -30.12 -7.62 -21.38
C PHE A 220 -29.49 -6.36 -20.81
N SER A 221 -28.22 -6.38 -20.43
CA SER A 221 -27.55 -5.21 -19.87
C SER A 221 -26.48 -4.67 -20.81
N ALA A 222 -26.67 -3.47 -21.31
CA ALA A 222 -25.65 -2.78 -22.05
C ALA A 222 -24.59 -2.22 -21.08
N LEU A 223 -23.30 -2.35 -21.43
CA LEU A 223 -22.20 -1.75 -20.69
C LEU A 223 -22.41 -0.22 -20.67
N GLY A 224 -22.64 0.34 -19.48
CA GLY A 224 -22.84 1.79 -19.34
C GLY A 224 -24.31 2.22 -19.11
N ASP A 225 -25.21 1.29 -18.87
CA ASP A 225 -26.59 1.62 -18.51
C ASP A 225 -26.63 2.34 -17.14
N PRO A 226 -27.10 3.61 -17.09
CA PRO A 226 -27.07 4.43 -15.87
C PRO A 226 -27.98 3.91 -14.75
N GLY A 227 -28.80 2.91 -15.00
CA GLY A 227 -29.61 2.23 -14.01
C GLY A 227 -28.90 1.14 -13.20
N HIS A 228 -27.65 0.79 -13.56
CA HIS A 228 -26.86 -0.24 -12.89
C HIS A 228 -25.67 0.38 -12.16
N THR A 229 -25.95 1.08 -11.09
CA THR A 229 -24.90 1.45 -10.14
C THR A 229 -24.58 0.22 -9.27
N LEU A 230 -23.31 -0.15 -9.20
CA LEU A 230 -22.75 -1.21 -8.38
C LEU A 230 -22.99 -1.05 -6.86
N ASN A 231 -23.79 -0.05 -6.47
CA ASN A 231 -24.05 0.33 -5.08
C ASN A 231 -25.49 0.06 -4.63
N GLU A 232 -26.33 -0.59 -5.40
CA GLU A 232 -27.63 -1.03 -4.88
C GLU A 232 -27.45 -2.33 -4.09
N GLU A 233 -27.33 -2.19 -2.77
CA GLU A 233 -27.66 -3.26 -1.84
C GLU A 233 -29.13 -3.64 -2.01
N ILE A 234 -29.43 -4.60 -2.86
CA ILE A 234 -30.75 -5.22 -2.87
C ILE A 234 -30.82 -6.17 -1.69
N LEU A 235 -31.28 -5.66 -0.57
CA LEU A 235 -31.68 -6.45 0.58
C LEU A 235 -32.93 -7.26 0.22
N HIS A 236 -32.76 -8.44 -0.32
CA HIS A 236 -33.83 -9.42 -0.38
C HIS A 236 -34.00 -10.04 1.01
N SER A 237 -34.92 -9.50 1.80
CA SER A 237 -35.37 -10.13 3.03
C SER A 237 -36.34 -11.24 2.67
N HIS A 238 -35.91 -12.48 2.70
CA HIS A 238 -36.84 -13.62 2.71
C HIS A 238 -37.31 -13.84 4.14
N LEU A 239 -38.59 -13.60 4.38
CA LEU A 239 -39.27 -13.96 5.62
C LEU A 239 -39.60 -15.47 5.56
N PHE A 240 -38.81 -16.29 6.21
CA PHE A 240 -39.20 -17.68 6.46
C PHE A 240 -39.98 -17.74 7.76
N THR A 241 -41.25 -18.10 7.69
CA THR A 241 -42.04 -18.44 8.88
C THR A 241 -41.75 -19.89 9.22
N LEU A 242 -41.00 -20.14 10.29
CA LEU A 242 -40.65 -21.48 10.78
C LEU A 242 -41.87 -22.38 11.09
N ALA A 243 -43.06 -21.83 11.14
CA ALA A 243 -44.31 -22.58 11.36
C ALA A 243 -44.61 -23.63 10.29
N ASN A 244 -44.10 -23.49 9.08
CA ASN A 244 -44.33 -24.46 8.00
C ASN A 244 -43.25 -25.55 7.90
N ALA A 245 -42.19 -25.49 8.68
CA ALA A 245 -41.09 -26.47 8.63
C ALA A 245 -41.32 -27.63 9.63
N LEU A 246 -42.23 -27.52 10.54
CA LEU A 246 -42.49 -28.51 11.60
C LEU A 246 -43.78 -29.32 11.42
N GLY A 247 -44.49 -29.23 10.30
CA GLY A 247 -45.54 -30.18 9.90
C GLY A 247 -46.64 -30.39 10.96
N VAL A 248 -47.13 -29.32 11.62
CA VAL A 248 -48.30 -29.35 12.47
C VAL A 248 -49.40 -28.50 11.85
#